data_f810222d4466fb1c4cbd3aea4bf7a34b
#
_entry.id   f810222d4466fb1c4cbd3aea4bf7a34b
#
_cell.length_a   1.000
_cell.length_b   1.000
_cell.length_c   1.000
_cell.angle_alpha   90.00
_cell.angle_beta   90.00
_cell.angle_gamma   90.00
#
_symmetry.space_group_name_H-M   'P 1'
#
loop_
_entity.id
_entity.type
_entity.pdbx_description
1 polymer ?
#
loop_
_entity_poly.entity_id
_entity_poly.type
_entity_poly.pdbx_seq_one_letter_code
_entity_poly.pdbx_strand_id
1 'polypeptide(L)'
;TGTFEGTTGLIPVPMMAGDFEADYAEDEYMQMVSLPLAEGKMQLKLILPRQDGESAFDEALPQYADAWLSPEAVSSQSVTLHVPKFTLSCGDSYLEALSSMGLEKALRAQTADFSGMLNPDLVLPTPINDVFSVCSLTLSENGLNTDAQPALQTAEPSEENIDLAFDHPFLMAVTDTQTGALLTLAWVNVTGDGR
;
A
#
# COMPACT_ATOMS: atom_id res chain seq x y z
N THR A 1 9.35 -21.01 -3.47
CA THR A 1 10.13 -20.30 -2.43
C THR A 1 11.17 -19.46 -3.15
N GLY A 2 11.20 -18.17 -2.89
CA GLY A 2 12.20 -17.22 -3.37
C GLY A 2 12.94 -16.59 -2.20
N THR A 3 13.73 -15.57 -2.50
CA THR A 3 14.42 -14.73 -1.51
C THR A 3 13.86 -13.32 -1.57
N PHE A 4 13.78 -12.67 -0.42
CA PHE A 4 13.41 -11.27 -0.30
C PHE A 4 14.54 -10.53 0.41
N GLU A 5 15.00 -9.43 -0.15
CA GLU A 5 16.03 -8.58 0.43
C GLU A 5 15.38 -7.55 1.35
N GLY A 6 15.14 -7.93 2.59
CA GLY A 6 14.62 -7.02 3.62
C GLY A 6 15.72 -6.21 4.29
N THR A 7 15.35 -5.28 5.18
CA THR A 7 16.30 -4.45 5.95
C THR A 7 17.26 -5.26 6.81
N THR A 8 16.95 -6.51 7.13
CA THR A 8 17.80 -7.42 7.92
C THR A 8 18.64 -8.39 7.05
N GLY A 9 18.55 -8.28 5.73
CA GLY A 9 19.24 -9.12 4.75
C GLY A 9 18.31 -10.06 3.99
N LEU A 10 18.89 -11.02 3.27
CA LEU A 10 18.15 -11.98 2.44
C LEU A 10 17.35 -12.98 3.29
N ILE A 11 16.06 -13.05 3.04
CA ILE A 11 15.10 -13.87 3.77
C ILE A 11 14.41 -14.82 2.80
N PRO A 12 14.35 -16.13 3.07
CA PRO A 12 13.56 -17.06 2.26
C PRO A 12 12.06 -16.82 2.50
N VAL A 13 11.32 -16.56 1.43
CA VAL A 13 9.88 -16.29 1.49
C VAL A 13 9.11 -17.16 0.50
N PRO A 14 7.85 -17.52 0.79
CA PRO A 14 6.99 -18.13 -0.20
C PRO A 14 6.62 -17.10 -1.26
N MET A 15 7.04 -17.30 -2.51
CA MET A 15 6.71 -16.45 -3.65
C MET A 15 5.54 -17.04 -4.43
N MET A 16 4.65 -16.18 -4.87
CA MET A 16 3.65 -16.46 -5.89
C MET A 16 4.20 -16.03 -7.25
N ALA A 17 3.84 -16.75 -8.30
CA ALA A 17 4.18 -16.38 -9.68
C ALA A 17 2.95 -16.54 -10.56
N GLY A 18 2.79 -15.64 -11.52
CA GLY A 18 1.71 -15.70 -12.51
C GLY A 18 1.90 -14.69 -13.62
N ASP A 19 1.27 -14.99 -14.77
CA ASP A 19 1.26 -14.12 -15.94
C ASP A 19 -0.07 -13.37 -15.99
N PHE A 20 -0.01 -12.06 -16.22
CA PHE A 20 -1.16 -11.17 -16.20
C PHE A 20 -1.10 -10.17 -17.33
N GLU A 21 -2.26 -9.83 -17.91
CA GLU A 21 -2.42 -8.56 -18.63
C GLU A 21 -2.71 -7.47 -17.61
N ALA A 22 -1.82 -6.51 -17.50
CA ALA A 22 -1.89 -5.48 -16.47
C ALA A 22 -1.50 -4.11 -17.01
N ASP A 23 -2.02 -3.07 -16.39
CA ASP A 23 -1.57 -1.72 -16.65
C ASP A 23 -0.18 -1.54 -16.04
N TYR A 24 0.78 -1.17 -16.86
CA TYR A 24 2.18 -0.97 -16.51
C TYR A 24 2.62 0.47 -16.73
N ALA A 25 3.42 0.99 -15.82
CA ALA A 25 4.12 2.26 -15.94
C ALA A 25 5.50 2.16 -15.29
N GLU A 26 6.46 2.93 -15.81
CA GLU A 26 7.79 3.04 -15.22
C GLU A 26 8.36 4.43 -15.40
N ASP A 27 9.28 4.78 -14.51
CA ASP A 27 10.12 5.97 -14.63
C ASP A 27 11.56 5.69 -14.17
N GLU A 28 12.34 6.71 -13.87
CA GLU A 28 13.72 6.57 -13.41
C GLU A 28 13.83 6.01 -11.97
N TYR A 29 12.75 6.04 -11.18
CA TYR A 29 12.74 5.63 -9.77
C TYR A 29 12.06 4.29 -9.53
N MET A 30 11.02 3.97 -10.33
CA MET A 30 10.13 2.85 -10.03
C MET A 30 9.63 2.12 -11.27
N GLN A 31 9.09 0.93 -11.04
CA GLN A 31 8.23 0.18 -11.95
C GLN A 31 6.89 -0.07 -11.22
N MET A 32 5.78 0.14 -11.90
CA MET A 32 4.45 -0.01 -11.32
C MET A 32 3.61 -0.94 -12.18
N VAL A 33 2.90 -1.83 -11.53
CA VAL A 33 1.87 -2.65 -12.14
C VAL A 33 0.54 -2.45 -11.41
N SER A 34 -0.55 -2.36 -12.17
CA SER A 34 -1.90 -2.22 -11.65
C SER A 34 -2.76 -3.40 -12.09
N LEU A 35 -3.32 -4.09 -11.11
CA LEU A 35 -4.16 -5.27 -11.30
C LEU A 35 -5.60 -4.96 -10.87
N PRO A 36 -6.62 -5.37 -11.66
CA PRO A 36 -8.00 -5.18 -11.26
C PRO A 36 -8.37 -6.08 -10.09
N LEU A 37 -9.09 -5.52 -9.12
CA LEU A 37 -9.70 -6.23 -7.99
C LEU A 37 -11.22 -6.05 -8.02
N ALA A 38 -11.95 -6.98 -7.36
CA ALA A 38 -13.39 -6.88 -7.15
C ALA A 38 -14.16 -6.55 -8.46
N GLU A 39 -13.93 -7.33 -9.51
CA GLU A 39 -14.55 -7.13 -10.82
C GLU A 39 -14.26 -5.73 -11.43
N GLY A 40 -13.08 -5.18 -11.17
CA GLY A 40 -12.65 -3.90 -11.70
C GLY A 40 -13.14 -2.67 -10.91
N LYS A 41 -13.80 -2.87 -9.76
CA LYS A 41 -14.22 -1.75 -8.89
C LYS A 41 -13.07 -1.15 -8.10
N MET A 42 -12.03 -1.93 -7.87
CA MET A 42 -10.81 -1.52 -7.19
C MET A 42 -9.59 -1.92 -8.02
N GLN A 43 -8.47 -1.28 -7.79
CA GLN A 43 -7.18 -1.62 -8.38
C GLN A 43 -6.16 -1.86 -7.27
N LEU A 44 -5.41 -2.96 -7.42
CA LEU A 44 -4.20 -3.20 -6.65
C LEU A 44 -3.02 -2.64 -7.46
N LYS A 45 -2.31 -1.70 -6.88
CA LYS A 45 -1.08 -1.13 -7.45
C LYS A 45 0.09 -1.62 -6.65
N LEU A 46 1.06 -2.21 -7.33
CA LEU A 46 2.33 -2.64 -6.79
C LEU A 46 3.41 -1.77 -7.42
N ILE A 47 4.14 -1.03 -6.61
CA ILE A 47 5.15 -0.07 -7.03
C ILE A 47 6.49 -0.54 -6.48
N LEU A 48 7.36 -0.97 -7.38
CA LEU A 48 8.66 -1.52 -7.09
C LEU A 48 9.73 -0.45 -7.32
N PRO A 49 10.49 -0.04 -6.31
CA PRO A 49 11.67 0.79 -6.50
C PRO A 49 12.67 0.11 -7.41
N ARG A 50 13.42 0.87 -8.22
CA ARG A 50 14.54 0.28 -8.97
C ARG A 50 15.67 -0.09 -8.01
N GLN A 51 16.26 -1.27 -8.15
CA GLN A 51 17.28 -1.83 -7.25
C GLN A 51 18.46 -0.88 -6.97
N ASP A 52 18.88 -0.12 -7.97
CA ASP A 52 20.00 0.84 -7.82
C ASP A 52 19.56 2.20 -7.22
N GLY A 53 18.29 2.33 -6.82
CA GLY A 53 17.67 3.61 -6.47
C GLY A 53 16.77 3.63 -5.25
N GLU A 54 16.85 2.64 -4.34
CA GLU A 54 15.96 2.59 -3.16
C GLU A 54 16.03 3.90 -2.33
N SER A 55 17.21 4.43 -2.09
CA SER A 55 17.37 5.73 -1.41
C SER A 55 16.81 6.89 -2.22
N ALA A 56 16.95 6.85 -3.55
CA ALA A 56 16.38 7.87 -4.44
C ALA A 56 14.86 7.78 -4.51
N PHE A 57 14.29 6.57 -4.43
CA PHE A 57 12.86 6.36 -4.33
C PHE A 57 12.29 6.95 -3.05
N ASP A 58 12.93 6.68 -1.88
CA ASP A 58 12.50 7.23 -0.59
C ASP A 58 12.53 8.75 -0.57
N GLU A 59 13.57 9.37 -1.16
CA GLU A 59 13.67 10.82 -1.29
C GLU A 59 12.63 11.40 -2.25
N ALA A 60 12.30 10.68 -3.32
CA ALA A 60 11.33 11.10 -4.33
C ALA A 60 9.86 10.88 -3.89
N LEU A 61 9.60 9.88 -3.03
CA LEU A 61 8.26 9.49 -2.63
C LEU A 61 7.36 10.66 -2.18
N PRO A 62 7.81 11.61 -1.32
CA PRO A 62 6.97 12.73 -0.90
C PRO A 62 6.54 13.66 -2.04
N GLN A 63 7.32 13.72 -3.12
CA GLN A 63 7.08 14.59 -4.27
C GLN A 63 6.26 13.91 -5.37
N TYR A 64 6.47 12.62 -5.60
CA TYR A 64 5.94 11.87 -6.73
C TYR A 64 4.85 10.86 -6.38
N ALA A 65 4.52 10.69 -5.10
CA ALA A 65 3.53 9.69 -4.66
C ALA A 65 2.19 9.79 -5.40
N ASP A 66 1.68 11.00 -5.60
CA ASP A 66 0.42 11.22 -6.34
C ASP A 66 0.52 10.79 -7.80
N ALA A 67 1.65 11.11 -8.46
CA ALA A 67 1.89 10.72 -9.84
C ALA A 67 2.06 9.19 -9.98
N TRP A 68 2.73 8.54 -9.03
CA TRP A 68 2.89 7.09 -9.02
C TRP A 68 1.59 6.35 -8.71
N LEU A 69 0.75 6.91 -7.84
CA LEU A 69 -0.58 6.35 -7.56
C LEU A 69 -1.57 6.56 -8.71
N SER A 70 -1.34 7.57 -9.56
CA SER A 70 -2.20 7.90 -10.71
C SER A 70 -1.37 8.36 -11.91
N PRO A 71 -0.53 7.47 -12.49
CA PRO A 71 0.34 7.84 -13.60
C PRO A 71 -0.48 8.27 -14.83
N GLU A 72 -0.02 9.34 -15.51
CA GLU A 72 -0.65 9.85 -16.72
C GLU A 72 -0.52 8.89 -17.92
N ALA A 73 0.58 8.14 -17.96
CA ALA A 73 0.86 7.18 -19.02
C ALA A 73 0.93 5.76 -18.46
N VAL A 74 -0.11 4.99 -18.72
CA VAL A 74 -0.13 3.54 -18.49
C VAL A 74 -0.33 2.82 -19.81
N SER A 75 0.30 1.67 -19.96
CA SER A 75 0.09 0.78 -21.10
C SER A 75 -0.29 -0.60 -20.61
N SER A 76 -1.27 -1.23 -21.27
CA SER A 76 -1.57 -2.63 -21.00
C SER A 76 -0.43 -3.48 -21.54
N GLN A 77 0.18 -4.27 -20.66
CA GLN A 77 1.34 -5.12 -20.97
C GLN A 77 1.10 -6.52 -20.41
N SER A 78 1.70 -7.49 -21.08
CA SER A 78 1.83 -8.83 -20.53
C SER A 78 2.98 -8.84 -19.52
N VAL A 79 2.68 -9.18 -18.28
CA VAL A 79 3.66 -9.17 -17.19
C VAL A 79 3.68 -10.49 -16.45
N THR A 80 4.88 -10.98 -16.18
CA THR A 80 5.11 -12.09 -15.26
C THR A 80 5.45 -11.52 -13.90
N LEU A 81 4.60 -11.75 -12.91
CA LEU A 81 4.77 -11.24 -11.56
C LEU A 81 5.29 -12.32 -10.63
N HIS A 82 6.32 -11.98 -9.87
CA HIS A 82 6.82 -12.75 -8.73
C HIS A 82 6.62 -11.91 -7.47
N VAL A 83 5.62 -12.27 -6.63
CA VAL A 83 5.24 -11.48 -5.45
C VAL A 83 5.28 -12.36 -4.20
N PRO A 84 5.87 -11.89 -3.09
CA PRO A 84 5.87 -12.65 -1.84
C PRO A 84 4.46 -12.78 -1.28
N LYS A 85 4.17 -13.92 -0.66
CA LYS A 85 3.00 -14.07 0.22
C LYS A 85 3.34 -13.46 1.56
N PHE A 86 2.46 -12.60 2.05
CA PHE A 86 2.65 -11.99 3.36
C PHE A 86 1.32 -11.69 4.06
N THR A 87 1.41 -11.54 5.37
CA THR A 87 0.39 -10.90 6.18
C THR A 87 1.04 -9.73 6.89
N LEU A 88 0.52 -8.53 6.63
CA LEU A 88 0.91 -7.32 7.34
C LEU A 88 -0.12 -7.06 8.44
N SER A 89 0.35 -6.73 9.62
CA SER A 89 -0.47 -6.22 10.70
C SER A 89 0.20 -4.96 11.24
N CYS A 90 -0.49 -3.86 11.19
CA CYS A 90 -0.02 -2.61 11.77
C CYS A 90 -1.05 -2.06 12.75
N GLY A 91 -0.55 -1.45 13.82
CA GLY A 91 -1.37 -0.71 14.76
C GLY A 91 -0.53 0.42 15.31
N ASP A 92 -0.87 1.64 14.96
CA ASP A 92 -0.09 2.81 15.34
C ASP A 92 -0.98 4.00 15.70
N SER A 93 -0.43 4.91 16.50
CA SER A 93 -1.06 6.19 16.82
C SER A 93 -0.74 7.22 15.73
N TYR A 94 -1.78 7.83 15.18
CA TYR A 94 -1.68 8.90 14.19
C TYR A 94 -1.71 10.30 14.82
N LEU A 95 -1.59 10.39 16.15
CA LEU A 95 -1.77 11.65 16.89
C LEU A 95 -0.76 12.71 16.44
N GLU A 96 0.50 12.34 16.31
CA GLU A 96 1.57 13.25 15.90
C GLU A 96 1.41 13.71 14.45
N ALA A 97 1.09 12.77 13.55
CA ALA A 97 0.82 13.07 12.14
C ALA A 97 -0.35 14.04 11.99
N LEU A 98 -1.48 13.78 12.66
CA LEU A 98 -2.66 14.65 12.63
C LEU A 98 -2.38 16.02 13.24
N SER A 99 -1.56 16.09 14.30
CA SER A 99 -1.12 17.36 14.87
C SER A 99 -0.31 18.18 13.86
N SER A 100 0.63 17.56 13.16
CA SER A 100 1.45 18.22 12.13
C SER A 100 0.62 18.69 10.93
N MET A 101 -0.48 18.01 10.63
CA MET A 101 -1.46 18.37 9.60
C MET A 101 -2.45 19.47 10.03
N GLY A 102 -2.34 19.99 11.26
CA GLY A 102 -3.13 21.12 11.74
C GLY A 102 -4.30 20.78 12.66
N LEU A 103 -4.46 19.53 13.11
CA LEU A 103 -5.52 19.13 14.04
C LEU A 103 -5.22 19.51 15.51
N GLU A 104 -4.39 20.51 15.75
CA GLU A 104 -3.94 20.88 17.10
C GLU A 104 -5.08 21.26 18.08
N LYS A 105 -6.12 21.95 17.58
CA LYS A 105 -7.19 22.44 18.46
C LYS A 105 -7.95 21.31 19.13
N ALA A 106 -8.22 20.23 18.42
CA ALA A 106 -8.95 19.08 18.93
C ALA A 106 -8.14 18.24 19.93
N LEU A 107 -6.81 18.34 19.85
CA LEU A 107 -5.86 17.54 20.65
C LEU A 107 -5.48 18.22 21.97
N ARG A 108 -5.77 19.53 22.16
CA ARG A 108 -5.38 20.27 23.36
C ARG A 108 -6.57 20.54 24.26
N ALA A 109 -6.46 20.17 25.54
CA ALA A 109 -7.52 20.35 26.53
C ALA A 109 -8.02 21.80 26.63
N GLN A 110 -7.13 22.80 26.36
CA GLN A 110 -7.48 24.22 26.48
C GLN A 110 -8.29 24.73 25.29
N THR A 111 -8.29 24.02 24.15
CA THR A 111 -8.90 24.48 22.91
C THR A 111 -9.89 23.51 22.30
N ALA A 112 -9.90 22.25 22.78
CA ALA A 112 -10.86 21.23 22.33
C ALA A 112 -12.27 21.58 22.79
N ASP A 113 -13.20 21.61 21.84
CA ASP A 113 -14.62 21.85 22.08
C ASP A 113 -15.44 20.78 21.38
N PHE A 114 -15.83 19.76 22.12
CA PHE A 114 -16.75 18.70 21.70
C PHE A 114 -18.10 18.78 22.44
N SER A 115 -18.45 19.97 22.95
CA SER A 115 -19.68 20.19 23.72
C SER A 115 -20.94 19.78 22.96
N GLY A 116 -20.95 19.88 21.63
CA GLY A 116 -22.06 19.44 20.80
C GLY A 116 -22.27 17.92 20.74
N MET A 117 -21.29 17.13 21.21
CA MET A 117 -21.33 15.66 21.26
C MET A 117 -21.49 15.12 22.67
N LEU A 118 -21.35 15.97 23.70
CA LEU A 118 -21.35 15.58 25.10
C LEU A 118 -22.63 16.02 25.80
N ASN A 119 -22.94 15.34 26.92
CA ASN A 119 -24.02 15.79 27.78
C ASN A 119 -23.70 17.19 28.34
N PRO A 120 -24.62 18.19 28.22
CA PRO A 120 -24.40 19.55 28.71
C PRO A 120 -24.05 19.64 30.22
N ASP A 121 -24.41 18.65 31.00
CA ASP A 121 -24.10 18.59 32.42
C ASP A 121 -22.67 18.11 32.74
N LEU A 122 -21.93 17.65 31.72
CA LEU A 122 -20.56 17.17 31.81
C LEU A 122 -19.61 18.14 31.07
N VAL A 123 -19.49 19.36 31.59
CA VAL A 123 -18.59 20.38 30.99
C VAL A 123 -17.15 20.16 31.48
N LEU A 124 -16.48 19.17 30.91
CA LEU A 124 -15.04 19.01 31.05
C LEU A 124 -14.36 19.18 29.71
N PRO A 125 -13.21 19.87 29.64
CA PRO A 125 -12.39 19.87 28.42
C PRO A 125 -12.04 18.43 28.06
N THR A 126 -12.53 17.96 26.92
CA THR A 126 -12.33 16.57 26.49
C THR A 126 -11.59 16.59 25.17
N PRO A 127 -10.24 16.62 25.19
CA PRO A 127 -9.46 16.54 23.95
C PRO A 127 -9.48 15.10 23.41
N ILE A 128 -9.15 14.95 22.14
CA ILE A 128 -8.78 13.65 21.57
C ILE A 128 -7.42 13.28 22.16
N ASN A 129 -7.39 12.19 22.94
CA ASN A 129 -6.16 11.74 23.59
C ASN A 129 -5.31 10.84 22.70
N ASP A 130 -5.97 10.09 21.80
CA ASP A 130 -5.30 9.25 20.82
C ASP A 130 -6.20 9.00 19.60
N VAL A 131 -5.57 8.76 18.46
CA VAL A 131 -6.20 8.30 17.22
C VAL A 131 -5.41 7.09 16.75
N PHE A 132 -5.98 5.92 16.98
CA PHE A 132 -5.32 4.66 16.74
C PHE A 132 -5.98 3.94 15.55
N SER A 133 -5.17 3.44 14.63
CA SER A 133 -5.64 2.60 13.53
C SER A 133 -4.99 1.24 13.59
N VAL A 134 -5.79 0.20 13.41
CA VAL A 134 -5.32 -1.18 13.27
C VAL A 134 -5.68 -1.65 11.87
N CYS A 135 -4.70 -2.12 11.14
CA CYS A 135 -4.88 -2.69 9.81
C CYS A 135 -4.28 -4.09 9.76
N SER A 136 -4.96 -5.02 9.12
CA SER A 136 -4.41 -6.32 8.76
C SER A 136 -4.70 -6.59 7.29
N LEU A 137 -3.67 -7.01 6.57
CA LEU A 137 -3.70 -7.24 5.14
C LEU A 137 -2.96 -8.53 4.82
N THR A 138 -3.61 -9.43 4.09
CA THR A 138 -3.00 -10.68 3.63
C THR A 138 -3.03 -10.74 2.11
N LEU A 139 -1.87 -10.94 1.49
CA LEU A 139 -1.73 -11.21 0.06
C LEU A 139 -1.34 -12.68 -0.14
N SER A 140 -2.14 -13.38 -0.94
CA SER A 140 -1.98 -14.80 -1.25
C SER A 140 -2.47 -15.11 -2.67
N GLU A 141 -2.36 -16.36 -3.12
CA GLU A 141 -2.90 -16.80 -4.42
C GLU A 141 -4.43 -16.61 -4.56
N ASN A 142 -5.12 -16.51 -3.43
CA ASN A 142 -6.56 -16.20 -3.43
C ASN A 142 -6.82 -14.69 -3.57
N GLY A 143 -5.77 -13.90 -3.78
CA GLY A 143 -5.81 -12.46 -3.89
C GLY A 143 -5.58 -11.73 -2.57
N LEU A 144 -6.00 -10.49 -2.52
CA LEU A 144 -5.91 -9.63 -1.35
C LEU A 144 -7.10 -9.94 -0.42
N ASN A 145 -6.82 -10.45 0.78
CA ASN A 145 -7.88 -10.80 1.71
C ASN A 145 -8.19 -9.60 2.62
N THR A 146 -9.20 -8.84 2.20
CA THR A 146 -9.99 -7.94 3.02
C THR A 146 -11.44 -8.38 2.88
N ASP A 147 -11.83 -9.54 3.42
CA ASP A 147 -13.19 -10.11 3.36
C ASP A 147 -13.89 -10.14 1.97
N ALA A 148 -13.23 -9.76 0.89
CA ALA A 148 -13.75 -9.79 -0.48
C ALA A 148 -12.78 -10.60 -1.35
N GLN A 149 -13.26 -11.67 -1.97
CA GLN A 149 -12.48 -12.47 -2.92
C GLN A 149 -12.29 -11.72 -4.25
N PRO A 150 -11.08 -11.36 -4.65
CA PRO A 150 -10.79 -11.04 -6.04
C PRO A 150 -10.24 -12.28 -6.75
N ALA A 151 -10.84 -12.64 -7.84
CA ALA A 151 -10.21 -13.55 -8.79
C ALA A 151 -9.32 -12.73 -9.73
N LEU A 152 -8.02 -12.84 -9.56
CA LEU A 152 -7.05 -12.38 -10.55
C LEU A 152 -7.14 -13.31 -11.76
N GLN A 153 -7.35 -12.77 -12.95
CA GLN A 153 -7.36 -13.54 -14.18
C GLN A 153 -5.91 -13.63 -14.68
N THR A 154 -5.40 -14.85 -14.80
CA THR A 154 -4.11 -15.13 -15.43
C THR A 154 -4.22 -15.02 -16.95
N ALA A 155 -3.22 -14.43 -17.58
CA ALA A 155 -3.06 -14.41 -19.03
C ALA A 155 -2.23 -15.61 -19.53
N GLU A 156 -2.26 -15.85 -20.84
CA GLU A 156 -1.31 -16.77 -21.48
C GLU A 156 0.01 -16.03 -21.71
N PRO A 157 1.19 -16.68 -21.44
CA PRO A 157 2.48 -16.03 -21.61
C PRO A 157 2.69 -15.56 -23.05
N SER A 158 3.12 -14.33 -23.24
CA SER A 158 3.49 -13.75 -24.52
C SER A 158 5.01 -13.71 -24.69
N GLU A 159 5.50 -13.57 -25.95
CA GLU A 159 6.95 -13.50 -26.24
C GLU A 159 7.60 -12.18 -25.76
N GLU A 160 6.81 -11.18 -25.38
CA GLU A 160 7.25 -9.87 -24.85
C GLU A 160 6.69 -9.65 -23.44
N ASN A 161 7.00 -10.53 -22.50
CA ASN A 161 6.61 -10.37 -21.10
C ASN A 161 7.61 -9.51 -20.34
N ILE A 162 7.09 -8.58 -19.55
CA ILE A 162 7.87 -7.86 -18.53
C ILE A 162 7.92 -8.73 -17.30
N ASP A 163 9.13 -9.12 -16.86
CA ASP A 163 9.32 -9.91 -15.64
C ASP A 163 9.57 -8.96 -14.45
N LEU A 164 8.69 -9.01 -13.45
CA LEU A 164 8.74 -8.19 -12.26
C LEU A 164 8.84 -9.05 -11.01
N ALA A 165 10.00 -9.00 -10.37
CA ALA A 165 10.25 -9.69 -9.12
C ALA A 165 10.18 -8.70 -7.95
N PHE A 166 9.16 -8.83 -7.12
CA PHE A 166 9.00 -8.07 -5.87
C PHE A 166 9.81 -8.75 -4.76
N ASP A 167 11.11 -8.72 -4.91
CA ASP A 167 12.10 -9.40 -4.07
C ASP A 167 12.82 -8.47 -3.08
N HIS A 168 12.45 -7.19 -3.04
CA HIS A 168 12.93 -6.16 -2.12
C HIS A 168 11.75 -5.24 -1.70
N PRO A 169 11.93 -4.31 -0.74
CA PRO A 169 10.82 -3.49 -0.24
C PRO A 169 10.10 -2.73 -1.35
N PHE A 170 8.78 -2.77 -1.31
CA PHE A 170 7.92 -2.15 -2.31
C PHE A 170 6.68 -1.50 -1.70
N LEU A 171 6.08 -0.58 -2.44
CA LEU A 171 4.84 0.08 -2.04
C LEU A 171 3.65 -0.67 -2.65
N MET A 172 2.63 -0.91 -1.84
CA MET A 172 1.37 -1.47 -2.27
C MET A 172 0.24 -0.50 -1.96
N ALA A 173 -0.62 -0.26 -2.94
CA ALA A 173 -1.80 0.57 -2.77
C ALA A 173 -3.05 -0.12 -3.32
N VAL A 174 -4.19 0.14 -2.70
CA VAL A 174 -5.51 -0.22 -3.23
C VAL A 174 -6.29 1.06 -3.43
N THR A 175 -6.80 1.25 -4.64
CA THR A 175 -7.58 2.44 -5.01
C THR A 175 -8.94 2.04 -5.55
N ASP A 176 -9.94 2.88 -5.29
CA ASP A 176 -11.27 2.78 -5.92
C ASP A 176 -11.21 3.33 -7.35
N THR A 177 -11.70 2.56 -8.33
CA THR A 177 -11.59 2.93 -9.75
C THR A 177 -12.50 4.08 -10.18
N GLN A 178 -13.61 4.31 -9.47
CA GLN A 178 -14.57 5.35 -9.82
C GLN A 178 -14.19 6.72 -9.25
N THR A 179 -13.69 6.73 -8.04
CA THR A 179 -13.39 7.96 -7.30
C THR A 179 -11.92 8.30 -7.26
N GLY A 180 -11.03 7.32 -7.56
CA GLY A 180 -9.59 7.44 -7.35
C GLY A 180 -9.18 7.42 -5.88
N ALA A 181 -10.13 7.19 -4.96
CA ALA A 181 -9.83 7.21 -3.52
C ALA A 181 -8.83 6.11 -3.15
N LEU A 182 -7.82 6.49 -2.39
CA LEU A 182 -6.87 5.57 -1.78
C LEU A 182 -7.52 4.88 -0.59
N LEU A 183 -7.71 3.56 -0.69
CA LEU A 183 -8.33 2.73 0.35
C LEU A 183 -7.30 2.14 1.30
N THR A 184 -6.15 1.75 0.76
CA THR A 184 -5.06 1.14 1.52
C THR A 184 -3.73 1.58 0.93
N LEU A 185 -2.77 1.86 1.79
CA LEU A 185 -1.37 2.09 1.43
C LEU A 185 -0.49 1.32 2.40
N ALA A 186 0.44 0.55 1.90
CA ALA A 186 1.37 -0.22 2.72
C ALA A 186 2.77 -0.23 2.11
N TRP A 187 3.78 0.02 2.95
CA TRP A 187 5.16 -0.28 2.64
C TRP A 187 5.42 -1.73 3.03
N VAL A 188 5.64 -2.56 2.04
CA VAL A 188 5.86 -3.99 2.24
C VAL A 188 7.34 -4.25 2.40
N ASN A 189 7.74 -4.54 3.63
CA ASN A 189 9.08 -4.98 3.97
C ASN A 189 8.95 -6.27 4.77
N VAL A 190 9.23 -7.39 4.12
CA VAL A 190 9.05 -8.71 4.75
C VAL A 190 10.20 -8.96 5.72
N THR A 191 9.87 -9.24 6.98
CA THR A 191 10.84 -9.64 8.00
C THR A 191 10.74 -11.13 8.28
N GLY A 192 11.87 -11.77 8.62
CA GLY A 192 11.96 -13.22 8.78
C GLY A 192 11.11 -13.85 9.87
N ASP A 193 10.51 -13.05 10.72
CA ASP A 193 9.67 -13.43 11.87
C ASP A 193 8.15 -13.28 11.60
N GLY A 194 7.75 -12.90 10.40
CA GLY A 194 6.34 -12.82 10.03
C GLY A 194 5.53 -11.78 10.83
N ARG A 195 6.19 -10.72 11.30
CA ARG A 195 5.58 -9.61 12.04
C ARG A 195 5.70 -8.32 11.29
#